data_cad36fb0eb33c8b89e612a0f17caf270
#
_entry.id   cad36fb0eb33c8b89e612a0f17caf270
#
_cell.length_a   1.000
_cell.length_b   1.000
_cell.length_c   1.000
_cell.angle_alpha   90.00
_cell.angle_beta   90.00
_cell.angle_gamma   90.00
#
_symmetry.space_group_name_H-M   'P 1'
#
loop_
_entity.id
_entity.type
_entity.pdbx_description
1 polymer ?
#
loop_
_entity_poly.entity_id
_entity_poly.type
_entity_poly.pdbx_seq_one_letter_code
_entity_poly.pdbx_strand_id
1 'polypeptide(L)'
;MERPSISIPVKLITGLTLFLSVSAPSAQQTPASEARTWTAAEDHRNMMDQLGIKTLRPGPSGNEQAPNHANYDEATANPFPVLPDVLTLKNGEKVTTPAMWRRRRPEIVEDFEREIIGRVPRNVPKVTWTVVETVEATIAGHAVLGKRIEGHVDNKSYPAISVDIQLILVTPSAAAGPVPVMIMFRDGRLPGQPAAPAPGGRGAGPPPADNDPPATDQLIADGWGYAFLNPASIQADSGAGLRKGIIGLVNKGEPRKPDDWGSLRAWAWGAARALDYLETDRAVDAAHVGIEGVSRYGKAALVTIAFDHRFAMVLVGSSGEGGAKDRKSVV
;
A
#
# COMPACT_ATOMS: atom_id res chain seq x y z
N MET A 1 -23.57 -11.31 -89.06
CA MET A 1 -22.13 -10.83 -88.86
C MET A 1 -21.59 -11.67 -87.71
N GLU A 2 -20.91 -12.74 -88.07
CA GLU A 2 -20.33 -13.74 -87.13
C GLU A 2 -18.95 -13.22 -86.75
N ARG A 3 -18.61 -13.36 -85.47
CA ARG A 3 -17.24 -13.16 -84.95
C ARG A 3 -16.57 -14.52 -84.81
N PRO A 4 -15.33 -14.70 -85.23
CA PRO A 4 -14.65 -15.99 -85.15
C PRO A 4 -14.13 -16.27 -83.76
N SER A 5 -14.28 -17.52 -83.32
CA SER A 5 -13.77 -18.09 -82.06
C SER A 5 -12.28 -18.45 -82.28
N ILE A 6 -11.39 -18.00 -81.42
CA ILE A 6 -10.00 -18.38 -81.34
C ILE A 6 -9.80 -19.32 -80.15
N SER A 7 -9.53 -20.57 -80.43
CA SER A 7 -9.10 -21.60 -79.43
C SER A 7 -7.62 -21.52 -79.15
N ILE A 8 -7.22 -21.30 -77.93
CA ILE A 8 -5.83 -21.39 -77.44
C ILE A 8 -5.63 -22.71 -76.71
N PRO A 9 -4.63 -23.55 -76.99
CA PRO A 9 -4.42 -24.81 -76.29
C PRO A 9 -3.75 -24.54 -74.94
N VAL A 10 -4.35 -25.06 -73.89
CA VAL A 10 -3.81 -25.08 -72.53
C VAL A 10 -2.68 -26.15 -72.46
N LYS A 11 -1.45 -25.67 -72.24
CA LYS A 11 -0.34 -26.54 -71.87
C LYS A 11 -0.35 -26.77 -70.37
N LEU A 12 -0.53 -27.99 -69.94
CA LEU A 12 -0.46 -28.45 -68.56
C LEU A 12 1.00 -28.38 -68.09
N ILE A 13 1.34 -27.46 -67.22
CA ILE A 13 2.65 -27.43 -66.54
C ILE A 13 2.44 -28.00 -65.14
N THR A 14 2.95 -29.19 -64.93
CA THR A 14 2.99 -29.88 -63.60
C THR A 14 4.09 -29.21 -62.78
N GLY A 15 3.73 -28.20 -61.98
CA GLY A 15 4.62 -27.59 -61.01
C GLY A 15 4.72 -28.42 -59.73
N LEU A 16 5.88 -28.98 -59.47
CA LEU A 16 6.24 -29.64 -58.23
C LEU A 16 6.41 -28.59 -57.13
N THR A 17 5.42 -28.45 -56.26
CA THR A 17 5.47 -27.50 -55.13
C THR A 17 6.23 -28.13 -53.98
N LEU A 18 7.47 -27.75 -53.79
CA LEU A 18 8.29 -28.14 -52.63
C LEU A 18 7.83 -27.32 -51.43
N PHE A 19 7.11 -27.99 -50.48
CA PHE A 19 6.79 -27.39 -49.19
C PHE A 19 8.06 -27.37 -48.33
N LEU A 20 8.71 -26.23 -48.21
CA LEU A 20 9.69 -25.97 -47.15
C LEU A 20 8.92 -25.69 -45.85
N SER A 21 8.86 -26.67 -44.97
CA SER A 21 8.42 -26.50 -43.62
C SER A 21 9.44 -25.65 -42.86
N VAL A 22 9.19 -24.34 -42.73
CA VAL A 22 9.96 -23.46 -41.84
C VAL A 22 9.43 -23.78 -40.43
N SER A 23 10.14 -24.62 -39.66
CA SER A 23 9.91 -24.80 -38.25
C SER A 23 10.31 -23.49 -37.55
N ALA A 24 9.32 -22.70 -37.07
CA ALA A 24 9.59 -21.58 -36.22
C ALA A 24 10.27 -22.10 -34.94
N PRO A 25 11.35 -21.48 -34.46
CA PRO A 25 11.95 -21.87 -33.20
C PRO A 25 10.91 -21.61 -32.09
N SER A 26 10.54 -22.66 -31.37
CA SER A 26 9.77 -22.55 -30.14
C SER A 26 10.54 -21.62 -29.21
N ALA A 27 9.96 -20.47 -28.91
CA ALA A 27 10.48 -19.62 -27.86
C ALA A 27 10.49 -20.44 -26.56
N GLN A 28 11.66 -20.89 -26.14
CA GLN A 28 11.85 -21.47 -24.82
C GLN A 28 11.46 -20.38 -23.82
N GLN A 29 10.30 -20.58 -23.19
CA GLN A 29 9.94 -19.82 -22.00
C GLN A 29 11.04 -20.07 -20.96
N THR A 30 11.85 -19.05 -20.71
CA THR A 30 12.78 -19.05 -19.57
C THR A 30 11.95 -19.38 -18.33
N PRO A 31 12.28 -20.41 -17.54
CA PRO A 31 11.53 -20.71 -16.33
C PRO A 31 11.49 -19.47 -15.48
N ALA A 32 10.29 -19.09 -15.01
CA ALA A 32 10.12 -17.97 -14.11
C ALA A 32 11.11 -18.16 -12.95
N SER A 33 12.03 -17.22 -12.79
CA SER A 33 13.02 -17.23 -11.70
C SER A 33 12.25 -17.40 -10.39
N GLU A 34 12.54 -18.46 -9.64
CA GLU A 34 11.99 -18.60 -8.29
C GLU A 34 12.33 -17.37 -7.47
N ALA A 35 11.34 -16.83 -6.74
CA ALA A 35 11.55 -15.66 -5.89
C ALA A 35 12.65 -15.96 -4.86
N ARG A 36 13.84 -15.40 -5.06
CA ARG A 36 14.96 -15.59 -4.13
C ARG A 36 14.56 -15.10 -2.75
N THR A 37 14.82 -15.89 -1.74
CA THR A 37 14.64 -15.47 -0.34
C THR A 37 15.83 -14.61 0.05
N TRP A 38 15.55 -13.35 0.42
CA TRP A 38 16.55 -12.42 0.96
C TRP A 38 16.35 -12.22 2.45
N THR A 39 17.43 -12.07 3.16
CA THR A 39 17.41 -11.56 4.53
C THR A 39 17.32 -10.03 4.54
N ALA A 40 16.89 -9.45 5.66
CA ALA A 40 16.90 -8.01 5.82
C ALA A 40 18.31 -7.40 5.64
N ALA A 41 19.35 -8.12 6.03
CA ALA A 41 20.75 -7.66 5.87
C ALA A 41 21.19 -7.64 4.40
N GLU A 42 20.75 -8.61 3.60
CA GLU A 42 21.04 -8.64 2.16
C GLU A 42 20.32 -7.52 1.41
N ASP A 43 19.05 -7.27 1.73
CA ASP A 43 18.28 -6.15 1.16
C ASP A 43 18.94 -4.82 1.52
N HIS A 44 19.28 -4.62 2.78
CA HIS A 44 19.98 -3.40 3.25
C HIS A 44 21.29 -3.18 2.52
N ARG A 45 22.12 -4.22 2.39
CA ARG A 45 23.40 -4.12 1.66
C ARG A 45 23.18 -3.76 0.20
N ASN A 46 22.22 -4.41 -0.46
CA ASN A 46 21.89 -4.12 -1.85
C ASN A 46 21.45 -2.65 -2.05
N MET A 47 20.67 -2.09 -1.13
CA MET A 47 20.27 -0.68 -1.21
C MET A 47 21.46 0.26 -0.98
N MET A 48 22.35 -0.04 -0.03
CA MET A 48 23.58 0.73 0.18
C MET A 48 24.46 0.72 -1.07
N ASP A 49 24.61 -0.44 -1.71
CA ASP A 49 25.42 -0.59 -2.93
C ASP A 49 24.83 0.23 -4.07
N GLN A 50 23.50 0.19 -4.29
CA GLN A 50 22.81 0.98 -5.32
C GLN A 50 22.95 2.50 -5.10
N LEU A 51 22.98 2.94 -3.84
CA LEU A 51 23.13 4.34 -3.44
C LEU A 51 24.58 4.79 -3.34
N GLY A 52 25.55 3.88 -3.51
CA GLY A 52 26.96 4.16 -3.33
C GLY A 52 27.38 4.44 -1.89
N ILE A 53 26.56 4.05 -0.91
CA ILE A 53 26.82 4.26 0.53
C ILE A 53 27.75 3.17 1.04
N LYS A 54 28.97 3.52 1.32
CA LYS A 54 30.00 2.58 1.83
C LYS A 54 29.95 2.41 3.34
N THR A 55 29.51 3.44 4.06
CA THR A 55 29.44 3.45 5.53
C THR A 55 28.27 4.30 5.98
N LEU A 56 27.49 3.78 6.91
CA LEU A 56 26.42 4.55 7.54
C LEU A 56 27.01 5.54 8.54
N ARG A 57 26.46 6.75 8.59
CA ARG A 57 26.76 7.69 9.66
C ARG A 57 26.16 7.16 10.96
N PRO A 58 26.91 7.17 12.08
CA PRO A 58 26.34 6.84 13.37
C PRO A 58 25.21 7.83 13.69
N GLY A 59 24.06 7.31 14.10
CA GLY A 59 22.96 8.14 14.63
C GLY A 59 23.33 8.72 16.00
N PRO A 60 22.53 9.68 16.51
CA PRO A 60 22.65 10.15 17.87
C PRO A 60 22.49 8.99 18.86
N SER A 61 23.35 8.95 19.88
CA SER A 61 23.24 7.97 20.96
C SER A 61 22.25 8.43 22.02
N GLY A 62 21.38 7.55 22.49
CA GLY A 62 20.57 7.79 23.68
C GLY A 62 21.36 7.75 24.99
N ASN A 63 22.63 7.36 24.96
CA ASN A 63 23.52 7.43 26.12
C ASN A 63 24.12 8.84 26.21
N GLU A 64 23.74 9.60 27.22
CA GLU A 64 24.20 10.97 27.46
C GLU A 64 25.72 11.09 27.64
N GLN A 65 26.41 10.02 28.01
CA GLN A 65 27.87 9.98 28.16
C GLN A 65 28.61 9.70 26.85
N ALA A 66 27.89 9.35 25.77
CA ALA A 66 28.52 9.11 24.49
C ALA A 66 28.91 10.41 23.79
N PRO A 67 30.07 10.46 23.07
CA PRO A 67 30.48 11.69 22.37
C PRO A 67 29.52 12.13 21.28
N ASN A 68 28.65 11.24 20.80
CA ASN A 68 27.59 11.51 19.83
C ASN A 68 26.18 11.41 20.44
N HIS A 69 26.04 11.71 21.76
CA HIS A 69 24.72 11.67 22.40
C HIS A 69 23.71 12.61 21.70
N ALA A 70 22.41 12.27 21.81
CA ALA A 70 21.36 13.11 21.30
C ALA A 70 21.36 14.47 21.98
N ASN A 71 21.10 15.54 21.22
CA ASN A 71 20.98 16.87 21.77
C ASN A 71 19.54 17.08 22.26
N TYR A 72 19.38 17.18 23.58
CA TYR A 72 18.08 17.42 24.23
C TYR A 72 17.80 18.90 24.53
N ASP A 73 18.73 19.81 24.22
CA ASP A 73 18.48 21.24 24.32
C ASP A 73 17.59 21.72 23.18
N GLU A 74 16.34 22.04 23.49
CA GLU A 74 15.33 22.45 22.49
C GLU A 74 15.76 23.69 21.68
N ALA A 75 16.61 24.57 22.24
CA ALA A 75 17.06 25.75 21.55
C ALA A 75 18.02 25.44 20.39
N THR A 76 18.76 24.35 20.49
CA THR A 76 19.81 23.98 19.55
C THR A 76 19.64 22.61 18.90
N ALA A 77 18.63 21.82 19.34
CA ALA A 77 18.41 20.45 18.90
C ALA A 77 17.91 20.37 17.44
N ASN A 78 17.25 21.41 16.92
CA ASN A 78 16.74 21.39 15.56
C ASN A 78 17.80 21.90 14.57
N PRO A 79 18.48 21.02 13.80
CA PRO A 79 19.50 21.45 12.83
C PRO A 79 18.88 22.10 11.58
N PHE A 80 17.54 22.05 11.42
CA PHE A 80 16.81 22.62 10.28
C PHE A 80 15.74 23.61 10.76
N PRO A 81 16.14 24.77 11.34
CA PRO A 81 15.18 25.73 11.92
C PRO A 81 14.25 26.36 10.88
N VAL A 82 14.68 26.41 9.62
CA VAL A 82 13.91 26.96 8.51
C VAL A 82 13.45 25.81 7.61
N LEU A 83 12.14 25.61 7.52
CA LEU A 83 11.59 24.66 6.56
C LEU A 83 11.43 25.31 5.18
N PRO A 84 11.53 24.53 4.09
CA PRO A 84 11.17 25.02 2.77
C PRO A 84 9.75 25.59 2.76
N ASP A 85 9.56 26.73 2.13
CA ASP A 85 8.24 27.36 2.02
C ASP A 85 7.34 26.50 1.11
N VAL A 86 6.26 25.97 1.69
CA VAL A 86 5.29 25.13 1.00
C VAL A 86 4.59 25.88 -0.15
N LEU A 87 4.46 27.20 -0.04
CA LEU A 87 3.83 28.08 -1.03
C LEU A 87 4.85 28.74 -1.98
N THR A 88 5.97 28.09 -2.23
CA THR A 88 6.94 28.55 -3.23
C THR A 88 7.24 27.41 -4.20
N LEU A 89 7.02 27.63 -5.51
CA LEU A 89 7.38 26.70 -6.58
C LEU A 89 8.91 26.48 -6.62
N LYS A 90 9.36 25.38 -7.21
CA LYS A 90 10.81 25.10 -7.38
C LYS A 90 11.55 26.18 -8.19
N ASN A 91 10.85 26.92 -9.03
CA ASN A 91 11.40 28.05 -9.78
C ASN A 91 11.46 29.36 -8.98
N GLY A 92 11.02 29.37 -7.71
CA GLY A 92 11.01 30.54 -6.82
C GLY A 92 9.72 31.37 -6.88
N GLU A 93 8.78 31.07 -7.76
CA GLU A 93 7.51 31.79 -7.89
C GLU A 93 6.59 31.50 -6.69
N LYS A 94 5.99 32.52 -6.11
CA LYS A 94 5.05 32.39 -4.97
C LYS A 94 3.70 31.82 -5.42
N VAL A 95 3.20 30.87 -4.67
CA VAL A 95 1.87 30.29 -4.88
C VAL A 95 0.83 31.16 -4.22
N THR A 96 0.07 31.88 -5.02
CA THR A 96 -0.95 32.83 -4.54
C THR A 96 -2.37 32.44 -4.95
N THR A 97 -2.53 31.39 -5.75
CA THR A 97 -3.83 30.94 -6.25
C THR A 97 -3.98 29.42 -6.17
N PRO A 98 -5.22 28.89 -6.10
CA PRO A 98 -5.47 27.44 -6.20
C PRO A 98 -4.93 26.81 -7.50
N ALA A 99 -4.89 27.57 -8.60
CA ALA A 99 -4.32 27.09 -9.87
C ALA A 99 -2.81 26.85 -9.74
N MET A 100 -2.10 27.75 -9.07
CA MET A 100 -0.65 27.60 -8.81
C MET A 100 -0.40 26.46 -7.82
N TRP A 101 -1.27 26.27 -6.81
CA TRP A 101 -1.19 25.13 -5.91
C TRP A 101 -1.28 23.79 -6.67
N ARG A 102 -2.14 23.68 -7.68
CA ARG A 102 -2.20 22.49 -8.54
C ARG A 102 -0.88 22.20 -9.27
N ARG A 103 -0.01 23.19 -9.47
CA ARG A 103 1.36 23.01 -9.97
C ARG A 103 2.34 22.64 -8.85
N ARG A 104 2.23 23.31 -7.69
CA ARG A 104 3.15 23.13 -6.54
C ARG A 104 3.03 21.74 -5.92
N ARG A 105 1.79 21.28 -5.70
CA ARG A 105 1.57 20.00 -5.05
C ARG A 105 2.28 18.81 -5.72
N PRO A 106 2.24 18.64 -7.06
CA PRO A 106 3.03 17.60 -7.74
C PRO A 106 4.54 17.71 -7.52
N GLU A 107 5.09 18.92 -7.39
CA GLU A 107 6.53 19.09 -7.08
C GLU A 107 6.87 18.53 -5.69
N ILE A 108 6.00 18.76 -4.70
CA ILE A 108 6.16 18.23 -3.34
C ILE A 108 6.01 16.70 -3.36
N VAL A 109 4.97 16.18 -4.02
CA VAL A 109 4.72 14.75 -4.16
C VAL A 109 5.92 14.06 -4.79
N GLU A 110 6.49 14.63 -5.85
CA GLU A 110 7.67 14.10 -6.53
C GLU A 110 8.88 13.99 -5.59
N ASP A 111 9.11 14.99 -4.74
CA ASP A 111 10.21 14.94 -3.78
C ASP A 111 9.99 13.84 -2.72
N PHE A 112 8.76 13.69 -2.20
CA PHE A 112 8.44 12.62 -1.26
C PHE A 112 8.52 11.23 -1.89
N GLU A 113 8.04 11.06 -3.12
CA GLU A 113 8.13 9.77 -3.82
C GLU A 113 9.57 9.39 -4.15
N ARG A 114 10.39 10.34 -4.57
CA ARG A 114 11.79 10.08 -4.94
C ARG A 114 12.67 9.79 -3.71
N GLU A 115 12.50 10.56 -2.62
CA GLU A 115 13.48 10.59 -1.53
C GLU A 115 13.05 9.78 -0.29
N ILE A 116 11.76 9.53 -0.08
CA ILE A 116 11.27 9.06 1.22
C ILE A 116 10.45 7.77 1.12
N ILE A 117 9.37 7.75 0.35
CA ILE A 117 8.37 6.67 0.40
C ILE A 117 8.39 5.76 -0.82
N GLY A 118 9.01 6.21 -1.90
CA GLY A 118 9.07 5.51 -3.19
C GLY A 118 7.80 5.64 -4.03
N ARG A 119 7.94 5.29 -5.30
CA ARG A 119 6.89 5.43 -6.34
C ARG A 119 6.08 4.16 -6.46
N VAL A 120 4.77 4.31 -6.53
CA VAL A 120 3.90 3.21 -6.98
C VAL A 120 4.05 3.06 -8.50
N PRO A 121 4.40 1.87 -9.01
CA PRO A 121 4.51 1.65 -10.45
C PRO A 121 3.18 1.87 -11.18
N ARG A 122 3.22 2.37 -12.41
CA ARG A 122 2.02 2.66 -13.20
C ARG A 122 1.22 1.41 -13.60
N ASN A 123 1.87 0.26 -13.64
CA ASN A 123 1.32 -1.03 -14.09
C ASN A 123 1.01 -1.97 -12.92
N VAL A 124 0.63 -1.44 -11.76
CA VAL A 124 0.21 -2.28 -10.62
C VAL A 124 -1.00 -3.12 -11.03
N PRO A 125 -1.00 -4.43 -10.72
CA PRO A 125 -2.09 -5.31 -11.08
C PRO A 125 -3.44 -4.91 -10.48
N LYS A 126 -4.53 -5.31 -11.13
CA LYS A 126 -5.89 -5.11 -10.63
C LYS A 126 -6.17 -6.00 -9.43
N VAL A 127 -7.07 -5.54 -8.56
CA VAL A 127 -7.59 -6.31 -7.43
C VAL A 127 -9.02 -6.70 -7.72
N THR A 128 -9.34 -7.97 -7.52
CA THR A 128 -10.72 -8.50 -7.60
C THR A 128 -11.18 -8.85 -6.20
N TRP A 129 -12.28 -8.27 -5.76
CA TRP A 129 -12.80 -8.42 -4.41
C TRP A 129 -13.91 -9.48 -4.34
N THR A 130 -13.88 -10.32 -3.31
CA THR A 130 -14.88 -11.34 -3.03
C THR A 130 -15.24 -11.32 -1.55
N VAL A 131 -16.53 -11.31 -1.23
CA VAL A 131 -17.02 -11.56 0.14
C VAL A 131 -16.98 -13.07 0.37
N VAL A 132 -16.10 -13.52 1.27
CA VAL A 132 -15.88 -14.97 1.52
C VAL A 132 -16.66 -15.47 2.73
N GLU A 133 -17.06 -14.59 3.65
CA GLU A 133 -17.85 -14.94 4.83
C GLU A 133 -18.68 -13.74 5.28
N THR A 134 -19.87 -14.01 5.80
CA THR A 134 -20.75 -13.00 6.39
C THR A 134 -21.30 -13.53 7.71
N VAL A 135 -21.30 -12.71 8.75
CA VAL A 135 -21.85 -13.07 10.07
C VAL A 135 -22.73 -11.95 10.61
N GLU A 136 -23.80 -12.33 11.28
CA GLU A 136 -24.59 -11.43 12.10
C GLU A 136 -24.15 -11.54 13.56
N ALA A 137 -24.03 -10.42 14.25
CA ALA A 137 -23.60 -10.37 15.63
C ALA A 137 -24.17 -9.15 16.37
N THR A 138 -23.81 -9.02 17.64
CA THR A 138 -24.14 -7.85 18.45
C THR A 138 -22.85 -7.26 19.03
N ILE A 139 -22.65 -5.96 18.88
CA ILE A 139 -21.53 -5.19 19.45
C ILE A 139 -22.13 -4.02 20.22
N ALA A 140 -21.73 -3.86 21.48
CA ALA A 140 -22.23 -2.80 22.39
C ALA A 140 -23.78 -2.68 22.40
N GLY A 141 -24.49 -3.81 22.28
CA GLY A 141 -25.94 -3.84 22.24
C GLY A 141 -26.58 -3.55 20.86
N HIS A 142 -25.80 -3.26 19.83
CA HIS A 142 -26.26 -2.97 18.48
C HIS A 142 -26.08 -4.18 17.57
N ALA A 143 -27.12 -4.52 16.78
CA ALA A 143 -27.01 -5.55 15.74
C ALA A 143 -26.10 -5.09 14.63
N VAL A 144 -25.16 -5.95 14.21
CA VAL A 144 -24.16 -5.66 13.17
C VAL A 144 -24.08 -6.77 12.16
N LEU A 145 -23.65 -6.41 10.92
CA LEU A 145 -23.27 -7.33 9.87
C LEU A 145 -21.76 -7.26 9.68
N GLY A 146 -21.07 -8.37 9.90
CA GLY A 146 -19.65 -8.51 9.64
C GLY A 146 -19.40 -9.24 8.32
N LYS A 147 -18.49 -8.74 7.50
CA LYS A 147 -18.05 -9.36 6.23
C LYS A 147 -16.56 -9.59 6.26
N ARG A 148 -16.12 -10.81 5.92
CA ARG A 148 -14.74 -11.11 5.54
C ARG A 148 -14.63 -10.98 4.04
N ILE A 149 -13.69 -10.19 3.59
CA ILE A 149 -13.53 -9.82 2.20
C ILE A 149 -12.08 -10.10 1.82
N GLU A 150 -11.89 -10.73 0.67
CA GLU A 150 -10.59 -11.04 0.11
C GLU A 150 -10.42 -10.32 -1.22
N GLY A 151 -9.31 -9.58 -1.36
CA GLY A 151 -8.91 -8.88 -2.56
C GLY A 151 -7.78 -9.59 -3.26
N HIS A 152 -8.08 -10.44 -4.25
CA HIS A 152 -7.08 -11.12 -5.05
C HIS A 152 -6.42 -10.15 -6.03
N VAL A 153 -5.09 -10.02 -5.94
CA VAL A 153 -4.28 -9.22 -6.86
C VAL A 153 -3.89 -10.07 -8.06
N ASP A 154 -4.21 -9.63 -9.29
CA ASP A 154 -3.89 -10.37 -10.52
C ASP A 154 -2.37 -10.62 -10.62
N ASN A 155 -1.98 -11.89 -10.46
CA ASN A 155 -0.59 -12.32 -10.48
C ASN A 155 -0.18 -13.05 -11.77
N LYS A 156 -0.98 -12.97 -12.83
CA LYS A 156 -0.69 -13.69 -14.11
C LYS A 156 0.67 -13.34 -14.68
N SER A 157 1.14 -12.11 -14.47
CA SER A 157 2.46 -11.67 -14.95
C SER A 157 3.64 -12.26 -14.17
N TYR A 158 3.39 -12.74 -12.94
CA TYR A 158 4.38 -13.40 -12.07
C TYR A 158 3.69 -14.35 -11.06
N PRO A 159 3.28 -15.56 -11.49
CA PRO A 159 2.50 -16.51 -10.66
C PRO A 159 3.24 -17.04 -9.42
N ALA A 160 4.57 -16.83 -9.34
CA ALA A 160 5.36 -17.25 -8.18
C ALA A 160 4.99 -16.51 -6.87
N ILE A 161 4.28 -15.39 -6.97
CA ILE A 161 3.81 -14.60 -5.81
C ILE A 161 2.29 -14.42 -5.92
N SER A 162 1.55 -14.80 -4.87
CA SER A 162 0.15 -14.44 -4.67
C SER A 162 0.02 -13.38 -3.59
N VAL A 163 -0.91 -12.45 -3.78
CA VAL A 163 -1.26 -11.42 -2.80
C VAL A 163 -2.78 -11.40 -2.70
N ASP A 164 -3.28 -11.72 -1.52
CA ASP A 164 -4.70 -11.78 -1.20
C ASP A 164 -4.95 -10.83 -0.02
N ILE A 165 -5.43 -9.64 -0.31
CA ILE A 165 -5.65 -8.55 0.65
C ILE A 165 -6.81 -8.92 1.57
N GLN A 166 -6.57 -8.92 2.87
CA GLN A 166 -7.57 -9.29 3.87
C GLN A 166 -8.23 -8.04 4.47
N LEU A 167 -9.54 -7.99 4.32
CA LEU A 167 -10.38 -6.90 4.83
C LEU A 167 -11.55 -7.50 5.62
N ILE A 168 -11.78 -6.99 6.84
CA ILE A 168 -12.99 -7.24 7.63
C ILE A 168 -13.77 -5.94 7.65
N LEU A 169 -15.01 -5.96 7.22
CA LEU A 169 -15.94 -4.83 7.31
C LEU A 169 -17.07 -5.17 8.28
N VAL A 170 -17.35 -4.26 9.21
CA VAL A 170 -18.47 -4.40 10.16
C VAL A 170 -19.30 -3.14 10.11
N THR A 171 -20.62 -3.29 9.87
CA THR A 171 -21.55 -2.17 9.81
C THR A 171 -22.77 -2.44 10.67
N PRO A 172 -23.40 -1.41 11.28
CA PRO A 172 -24.70 -1.55 11.93
C PRO A 172 -25.75 -2.07 10.94
N SER A 173 -26.43 -3.18 11.26
CA SER A 173 -27.44 -3.78 10.37
C SER A 173 -28.80 -3.07 10.41
N ALA A 174 -29.06 -2.27 11.45
CA ALA A 174 -30.29 -1.49 11.63
C ALA A 174 -30.15 -0.04 11.15
N ALA A 175 -29.07 0.33 10.48
CA ALA A 175 -28.87 1.68 9.96
C ALA A 175 -29.91 2.02 8.87
N ALA A 176 -30.44 3.25 8.92
CA ALA A 176 -31.44 3.73 7.94
C ALA A 176 -30.86 3.97 6.54
N GLY A 177 -29.54 3.95 6.39
CA GLY A 177 -28.81 4.20 5.13
C GLY A 177 -27.34 3.83 5.24
N PRO A 178 -26.54 4.16 4.22
CA PRO A 178 -25.11 3.96 4.26
C PRO A 178 -24.46 4.68 5.45
N VAL A 179 -23.45 4.07 6.06
CA VAL A 179 -22.77 4.61 7.26
C VAL A 179 -21.32 4.99 6.96
N PRO A 180 -20.76 6.01 7.63
CA PRO A 180 -19.34 6.28 7.58
C PRO A 180 -18.55 5.10 8.14
N VAL A 181 -17.31 4.89 7.65
CA VAL A 181 -16.47 3.76 8.04
C VAL A 181 -15.07 4.23 8.39
N MET A 182 -14.53 3.73 9.52
CA MET A 182 -13.12 3.90 9.86
C MET A 182 -12.33 2.65 9.46
N ILE A 183 -11.42 2.76 8.49
CA ILE A 183 -10.43 1.72 8.20
C ILE A 183 -9.31 1.78 9.23
N MET A 184 -8.99 0.66 9.85
CA MET A 184 -7.90 0.51 10.83
C MET A 184 -6.85 -0.45 10.27
N PHE A 185 -5.59 0.00 10.20
CA PHE A 185 -4.48 -0.87 9.82
C PHE A 185 -4.15 -1.86 10.93
N ARG A 186 -4.77 -3.01 10.90
CA ARG A 186 -4.52 -4.12 11.82
C ARG A 186 -5.09 -5.42 11.28
N ASP A 187 -4.56 -6.54 11.76
CA ASP A 187 -5.24 -7.82 11.62
C ASP A 187 -6.54 -7.81 12.43
N GLY A 188 -7.59 -8.40 11.90
CA GLY A 188 -8.91 -8.38 12.50
C GLY A 188 -9.68 -9.69 12.32
N ARG A 189 -10.77 -9.81 13.07
CA ARG A 189 -11.67 -10.94 13.04
C ARG A 189 -13.10 -10.50 12.91
N LEU A 190 -13.92 -11.39 12.42
CA LEU A 190 -15.35 -11.21 12.43
C LEU A 190 -15.88 -11.14 13.87
N PRO A 191 -16.93 -10.36 14.12
CA PRO A 191 -17.58 -10.31 15.42
C PRO A 191 -17.97 -11.72 15.91
N GLY A 192 -17.85 -11.97 17.21
CA GLY A 192 -18.16 -13.27 17.81
C GLY A 192 -17.08 -14.34 17.68
N GLN A 193 -16.03 -14.13 16.88
CA GLN A 193 -14.93 -15.09 16.79
C GLN A 193 -13.98 -14.97 17.99
N PRO A 194 -13.47 -16.11 18.53
CA PRO A 194 -12.53 -16.10 19.65
C PRO A 194 -11.30 -15.25 19.38
N ALA A 195 -10.78 -14.55 20.38
CA ALA A 195 -9.51 -13.84 20.27
C ALA A 195 -8.37 -14.82 19.93
N ALA A 196 -7.45 -14.45 19.00
CA ALA A 196 -6.23 -15.23 18.83
C ALA A 196 -5.45 -15.21 20.13
N PRO A 197 -4.71 -16.30 20.45
CA PRO A 197 -3.66 -16.19 21.42
C PRO A 197 -2.76 -15.01 21.07
N ALA A 198 -2.49 -14.12 22.02
CA ALA A 198 -1.58 -13.03 21.79
C ALA A 198 -0.26 -13.61 21.27
N PRO A 199 0.28 -13.13 20.12
CA PRO A 199 1.63 -13.52 19.73
C PRO A 199 2.53 -13.20 20.93
N GLY A 200 3.33 -14.15 21.39
CA GLY A 200 4.27 -13.97 22.51
C GLY A 200 5.31 -12.89 22.21
N GLY A 201 4.87 -11.67 22.03
CA GLY A 201 5.68 -10.48 21.81
C GLY A 201 6.08 -9.89 23.15
N ARG A 202 7.38 -9.66 23.36
CA ARG A 202 7.90 -8.89 24.49
C ARG A 202 7.16 -7.56 24.56
N GLY A 203 6.49 -7.30 25.69
CA GLY A 203 6.11 -5.96 26.09
C GLY A 203 4.69 -5.49 25.82
N ALA A 204 3.69 -6.37 25.78
CA ALA A 204 2.36 -5.91 26.16
C ALA A 204 2.42 -5.70 27.67
N GLY A 205 2.66 -4.46 28.12
CA GLY A 205 2.35 -4.05 29.46
C GLY A 205 0.88 -4.41 29.79
N PRO A 206 0.49 -4.42 31.07
CA PRO A 206 -0.92 -4.58 31.41
C PRO A 206 -1.72 -3.58 30.58
N PRO A 207 -2.89 -4.00 30.06
CA PRO A 207 -3.76 -3.06 29.35
C PRO A 207 -3.91 -1.80 30.23
N PRO A 208 -3.91 -0.60 29.63
CA PRO A 208 -4.18 0.60 30.39
C PRO A 208 -5.42 0.36 31.24
N ALA A 209 -5.43 0.86 32.44
CA ALA A 209 -6.61 0.82 33.32
C ALA A 209 -7.71 1.79 32.83
N ASP A 210 -7.73 2.08 31.53
CA ASP A 210 -8.77 2.85 30.88
C ASP A 210 -10.05 2.02 30.86
N ASN A 211 -11.06 2.51 31.53
CA ASN A 211 -12.41 1.93 31.50
C ASN A 211 -13.18 2.30 30.23
N ASP A 212 -12.52 2.88 29.24
CA ASP A 212 -13.15 3.25 27.98
C ASP A 212 -13.52 2.01 27.17
N PRO A 213 -14.70 1.97 26.56
CA PRO A 213 -15.09 0.90 25.66
C PRO A 213 -14.09 0.80 24.50
N PRO A 214 -13.91 -0.40 23.90
CA PRO A 214 -13.13 -0.54 22.69
C PRO A 214 -13.56 0.46 21.60
N ALA A 215 -12.61 0.99 20.83
CA ALA A 215 -12.93 1.95 19.77
C ALA A 215 -13.97 1.42 18.76
N THR A 216 -13.97 0.11 18.49
CA THR A 216 -14.98 -0.57 17.66
C THR A 216 -16.38 -0.46 18.20
N ASP A 217 -16.51 -0.57 19.55
CA ASP A 217 -17.79 -0.50 20.24
C ASP A 217 -18.33 0.94 20.22
N GLN A 218 -17.45 1.91 20.41
CA GLN A 218 -17.78 3.34 20.32
C GLN A 218 -18.24 3.71 18.91
N LEU A 219 -17.50 3.29 17.88
CA LEU A 219 -17.88 3.55 16.48
C LEU A 219 -19.27 2.98 16.15
N ILE A 220 -19.55 1.73 16.54
CA ILE A 220 -20.86 1.12 16.30
C ILE A 220 -21.96 1.84 17.10
N ALA A 221 -21.72 2.21 18.34
CA ALA A 221 -22.68 2.94 19.16
C ALA A 221 -23.02 4.34 18.57
N ASP A 222 -22.04 4.97 17.93
CA ASP A 222 -22.20 6.26 17.25
C ASP A 222 -22.75 6.12 15.81
N GLY A 223 -23.15 4.90 15.40
CA GLY A 223 -23.74 4.63 14.09
C GLY A 223 -22.73 4.53 12.93
N TRP A 224 -21.45 4.42 13.24
CA TRP A 224 -20.39 4.18 12.26
C TRP A 224 -20.16 2.69 12.02
N GLY A 225 -19.62 2.34 10.86
CA GLY A 225 -18.94 1.07 10.66
C GLY A 225 -17.44 1.18 10.90
N TYR A 226 -16.79 0.03 10.96
CA TYR A 226 -15.33 -0.03 10.96
C TYR A 226 -14.84 -1.13 10.00
N ALA A 227 -13.60 -1.01 9.56
CA ALA A 227 -12.96 -2.05 8.78
C ALA A 227 -11.53 -2.31 9.28
N PHE A 228 -11.15 -3.59 9.42
CA PHE A 228 -9.78 -3.99 9.68
C PHE A 228 -9.12 -4.37 8.37
N LEU A 229 -8.08 -3.67 8.00
CA LEU A 229 -7.24 -3.98 6.84
C LEU A 229 -5.92 -4.54 7.34
N ASN A 230 -5.64 -5.80 7.02
CA ASN A 230 -4.41 -6.48 7.44
C ASN A 230 -3.22 -6.03 6.58
N PRO A 231 -2.28 -5.21 7.09
CA PRO A 231 -1.15 -4.73 6.30
C PRO A 231 -0.22 -5.87 5.86
N ALA A 232 -0.08 -6.92 6.66
CA ALA A 232 0.79 -8.06 6.34
C ALA A 232 0.30 -8.87 5.14
N SER A 233 -1.00 -8.86 4.84
CA SER A 233 -1.58 -9.48 3.65
C SER A 233 -1.23 -8.73 2.36
N ILE A 234 -0.83 -7.47 2.46
CA ILE A 234 -0.43 -6.64 1.33
C ILE A 234 1.09 -6.71 1.15
N GLN A 235 1.81 -6.42 2.23
CA GLN A 235 3.27 -6.36 2.26
C GLN A 235 3.80 -6.63 3.67
N ALA A 236 4.78 -7.51 3.78
CA ALA A 236 5.44 -7.79 5.05
C ALA A 236 6.17 -6.56 5.60
N ASP A 237 6.18 -6.43 6.92
CA ASP A 237 6.86 -5.37 7.66
C ASP A 237 8.33 -5.75 7.95
N SER A 238 9.09 -6.01 6.89
CA SER A 238 10.53 -6.34 7.01
C SER A 238 11.25 -6.16 5.68
N GLY A 239 12.56 -5.85 5.73
CA GLY A 239 13.41 -5.81 4.54
C GLY A 239 13.44 -7.13 3.78
N ALA A 240 13.49 -8.27 4.49
CA ALA A 240 13.43 -9.60 3.89
C ALA A 240 12.14 -9.86 3.10
N GLY A 241 11.06 -9.14 3.40
CA GLY A 241 9.78 -9.25 2.71
C GLY A 241 9.66 -8.43 1.42
N LEU A 242 10.60 -7.53 1.11
CA LEU A 242 10.48 -6.59 -0.01
C LEU A 242 10.55 -7.25 -1.39
N ARG A 243 10.97 -8.51 -1.48
CA ARG A 243 10.90 -9.33 -2.70
C ARG A 243 9.67 -10.25 -2.73
N LYS A 244 8.75 -10.09 -1.80
CA LYS A 244 7.47 -10.80 -1.66
C LYS A 244 6.33 -9.78 -1.57
N GLY A 245 5.12 -10.25 -1.34
CA GLY A 245 3.95 -9.35 -1.26
C GLY A 245 3.76 -8.56 -2.54
N ILE A 246 3.08 -7.43 -2.45
CA ILE A 246 2.76 -6.63 -3.65
C ILE A 246 4.01 -6.02 -4.30
N ILE A 247 5.02 -5.64 -3.51
CA ILE A 247 6.28 -5.12 -4.05
C ILE A 247 6.98 -6.20 -4.87
N GLY A 248 7.14 -7.39 -4.30
CA GLY A 248 7.76 -8.51 -4.99
C GLY A 248 6.99 -8.99 -6.21
N LEU A 249 5.66 -8.99 -6.17
CA LEU A 249 4.81 -9.33 -7.32
C LEU A 249 5.08 -8.37 -8.49
N VAL A 250 5.06 -7.06 -8.23
CA VAL A 250 5.24 -6.03 -9.27
C VAL A 250 6.67 -6.03 -9.82
N ASN A 251 7.67 -6.23 -8.95
CA ASN A 251 9.08 -6.29 -9.34
C ASN A 251 9.51 -7.69 -9.80
N LYS A 252 8.59 -8.65 -9.88
CA LYS A 252 8.86 -10.05 -10.29
C LYS A 252 9.97 -10.71 -9.47
N GLY A 253 9.98 -10.45 -8.15
CA GLY A 253 10.98 -10.95 -7.22
C GLY A 253 12.36 -10.29 -7.32
N GLU A 254 12.53 -9.29 -8.18
CA GLU A 254 13.78 -8.55 -8.29
C GLU A 254 13.96 -7.54 -7.14
N PRO A 255 15.19 -7.16 -6.80
CA PRO A 255 15.47 -6.11 -5.84
C PRO A 255 14.84 -4.78 -6.22
N ARG A 256 14.45 -3.99 -5.22
CA ARG A 256 13.97 -2.63 -5.42
C ARG A 256 15.08 -1.71 -5.95
N LYS A 257 14.69 -0.75 -6.78
CA LYS A 257 15.49 0.44 -7.09
C LYS A 257 15.41 1.44 -5.94
N PRO A 258 16.31 2.42 -5.84
CA PRO A 258 16.32 3.41 -4.75
C PRO A 258 15.02 4.20 -4.59
N ASP A 259 14.28 4.45 -5.67
CA ASP A 259 13.00 5.17 -5.68
C ASP A 259 11.77 4.27 -5.86
N ASP A 260 11.93 2.95 -5.78
CA ASP A 260 10.79 2.03 -5.71
C ASP A 260 10.10 2.13 -4.35
N TRP A 261 8.80 1.91 -4.35
CA TRP A 261 7.98 1.98 -3.14
C TRP A 261 8.42 1.04 -2.02
N GLY A 262 8.29 1.52 -0.78
CA GLY A 262 8.50 0.73 0.43
C GLY A 262 7.16 0.28 1.04
N SER A 263 7.25 -0.42 2.19
CA SER A 263 6.06 -0.99 2.86
C SER A 263 5.00 0.06 3.21
N LEU A 264 5.39 1.26 3.67
CA LEU A 264 4.44 2.34 3.98
C LEU A 264 3.58 2.72 2.77
N ARG A 265 4.22 2.85 1.60
CA ARG A 265 3.53 3.20 0.36
C ARG A 265 2.70 2.04 -0.19
N ALA A 266 3.16 0.79 0.00
CA ALA A 266 2.43 -0.41 -0.37
C ALA A 266 1.16 -0.60 0.48
N TRP A 267 1.24 -0.34 1.79
CA TRP A 267 0.06 -0.35 2.66
C TRP A 267 -0.94 0.75 2.30
N ALA A 268 -0.45 1.96 2.01
CA ALA A 268 -1.30 3.05 1.52
C ALA A 268 -2.00 2.70 0.19
N TRP A 269 -1.29 2.03 -0.72
CA TRP A 269 -1.89 1.49 -1.94
C TRP A 269 -2.98 0.46 -1.62
N GLY A 270 -2.72 -0.47 -0.70
CA GLY A 270 -3.71 -1.46 -0.29
C GLY A 270 -4.96 -0.84 0.33
N ALA A 271 -4.79 0.22 1.12
CA ALA A 271 -5.93 0.99 1.67
C ALA A 271 -6.75 1.67 0.57
N ALA A 272 -6.10 2.24 -0.44
CA ALA A 272 -6.80 2.79 -1.60
C ALA A 272 -7.58 1.71 -2.37
N ARG A 273 -7.04 0.50 -2.47
CA ARG A 273 -7.77 -0.66 -3.06
C ARG A 273 -8.95 -1.12 -2.19
N ALA A 274 -8.79 -1.12 -0.87
CA ALA A 274 -9.90 -1.39 0.05
C ALA A 274 -11.03 -0.35 -0.09
N LEU A 275 -10.68 0.92 -0.26
CA LEU A 275 -11.66 1.97 -0.52
C LEU A 275 -12.41 1.75 -1.85
N ASP A 276 -11.73 1.26 -2.91
CA ASP A 276 -12.39 0.89 -4.17
C ASP A 276 -13.50 -0.17 -3.95
N TYR A 277 -13.28 -1.12 -3.04
CA TYR A 277 -14.32 -2.08 -2.64
C TYR A 277 -15.44 -1.39 -1.86
N LEU A 278 -15.09 -0.57 -0.86
CA LEU A 278 -16.08 0.12 -0.03
C LEU A 278 -17.01 1.03 -0.85
N GLU A 279 -16.51 1.63 -1.92
CA GLU A 279 -17.33 2.40 -2.89
C GLU A 279 -18.42 1.55 -3.56
N THR A 280 -18.27 0.23 -3.58
CA THR A 280 -19.26 -0.69 -4.16
C THR A 280 -20.24 -1.27 -3.12
N ASP A 281 -19.92 -1.16 -1.83
CA ASP A 281 -20.74 -1.72 -0.75
C ASP A 281 -21.85 -0.75 -0.32
N ARG A 282 -23.09 -1.15 -0.53
CA ARG A 282 -24.28 -0.30 -0.29
C ARG A 282 -24.46 0.10 1.18
N ALA A 283 -23.84 -0.59 2.12
CA ALA A 283 -23.91 -0.25 3.54
C ALA A 283 -22.93 0.86 3.93
N VAL A 284 -22.02 1.26 3.02
CA VAL A 284 -20.94 2.22 3.30
C VAL A 284 -21.21 3.55 2.62
N ASP A 285 -21.14 4.63 3.38
CA ASP A 285 -21.01 5.98 2.85
C ASP A 285 -19.55 6.24 2.47
N ALA A 286 -19.22 5.95 1.22
CA ALA A 286 -17.84 6.03 0.73
C ALA A 286 -17.27 7.45 0.70
N ALA A 287 -18.10 8.49 0.78
CA ALA A 287 -17.65 9.88 0.91
C ALA A 287 -17.13 10.19 2.33
N HIS A 288 -17.46 9.34 3.31
CA HIS A 288 -17.10 9.51 4.71
C HIS A 288 -16.30 8.32 5.25
N VAL A 289 -15.31 7.87 4.47
CA VAL A 289 -14.35 6.84 4.93
C VAL A 289 -13.11 7.50 5.51
N GLY A 290 -12.83 7.18 6.78
CA GLY A 290 -11.60 7.55 7.46
C GLY A 290 -10.57 6.43 7.46
N ILE A 291 -9.32 6.76 7.83
CA ILE A 291 -8.26 5.77 8.02
C ILE A 291 -7.49 6.05 9.32
N GLU A 292 -7.18 4.99 10.04
CA GLU A 292 -6.46 5.03 11.32
C GLU A 292 -5.26 4.09 11.30
N GLY A 293 -4.22 4.49 12.02
CA GLY A 293 -3.08 3.64 12.31
C GLY A 293 -2.24 4.16 13.46
N VAL A 294 -1.55 3.25 14.13
CA VAL A 294 -0.66 3.55 15.25
C VAL A 294 0.77 3.21 14.87
N SER A 295 1.76 4.01 15.34
CA SER A 295 3.18 3.82 15.09
C SER A 295 3.48 3.86 13.58
N ARG A 296 4.15 2.85 13.02
CA ARG A 296 4.42 2.73 11.58
C ARG A 296 3.14 2.71 10.72
N TYR A 297 2.06 2.16 11.24
CA TYR A 297 0.75 2.20 10.58
C TYR A 297 0.11 3.58 10.62
N GLY A 298 0.43 4.40 11.64
CA GLY A 298 0.11 5.83 11.65
C GLY A 298 0.81 6.59 10.52
N LYS A 299 2.09 6.25 10.22
CA LYS A 299 2.79 6.78 9.04
C LYS A 299 2.10 6.36 7.74
N ALA A 300 1.70 5.07 7.63
CA ALA A 300 0.99 4.57 6.47
C ALA A 300 -0.37 5.26 6.28
N ALA A 301 -1.12 5.50 7.35
CA ALA A 301 -2.39 6.23 7.31
C ALA A 301 -2.19 7.67 6.83
N LEU A 302 -1.15 8.36 7.31
CA LEU A 302 -0.79 9.69 6.85
C LEU A 302 -0.42 9.70 5.35
N VAL A 303 0.38 8.72 4.90
CA VAL A 303 0.70 8.54 3.48
C VAL A 303 -0.55 8.25 2.67
N THR A 304 -1.49 7.45 3.19
CA THR A 304 -2.74 7.12 2.50
C THR A 304 -3.52 8.38 2.16
N ILE A 305 -3.86 9.22 3.14
CA ILE A 305 -4.65 10.44 2.88
C ILE A 305 -3.89 11.49 2.07
N ALA A 306 -2.55 11.51 2.17
CA ALA A 306 -1.73 12.41 1.37
C ALA A 306 -1.76 12.07 -0.13
N PHE A 307 -1.96 10.80 -0.49
CA PHE A 307 -1.93 10.32 -1.87
C PHE A 307 -3.29 9.93 -2.45
N ASP A 308 -4.29 9.67 -1.60
CA ASP A 308 -5.67 9.38 -2.03
C ASP A 308 -6.65 10.31 -1.32
N HIS A 309 -7.14 11.31 -2.04
CA HIS A 309 -8.01 12.36 -1.51
C HIS A 309 -9.46 11.92 -1.31
N ARG A 310 -9.79 10.66 -1.60
CA ARG A 310 -11.12 10.11 -1.33
C ARG A 310 -11.32 9.84 0.17
N PHE A 311 -10.23 9.67 0.92
CA PHE A 311 -10.33 9.55 2.37
C PHE A 311 -10.74 10.88 3.00
N ALA A 312 -11.78 10.86 3.82
CA ALA A 312 -12.34 12.05 4.45
C ALA A 312 -11.54 12.51 5.68
N MET A 313 -10.91 11.58 6.40
CA MET A 313 -10.13 11.89 7.60
C MET A 313 -9.03 10.87 7.86
N VAL A 314 -8.08 11.25 8.69
CA VAL A 314 -7.02 10.37 9.18
C VAL A 314 -6.83 10.52 10.68
N LEU A 315 -6.69 9.41 11.40
CA LEU A 315 -6.26 9.37 12.79
C LEU A 315 -4.85 8.76 12.85
N VAL A 316 -3.87 9.59 13.24
CA VAL A 316 -2.45 9.22 13.27
C VAL A 316 -2.00 9.08 14.71
N GLY A 317 -1.94 7.84 15.21
CA GLY A 317 -1.51 7.55 16.57
C GLY A 317 0.00 7.29 16.66
N SER A 318 0.71 7.96 17.58
CA SER A 318 2.11 7.70 17.99
C SER A 318 3.05 7.37 16.82
N SER A 319 2.95 8.11 15.70
CA SER A 319 3.65 7.77 14.45
C SER A 319 5.17 8.04 14.49
N GLY A 320 5.64 8.81 15.45
CA GLY A 320 7.05 9.11 15.61
C GLY A 320 7.66 9.88 14.42
N GLU A 321 8.97 9.79 14.28
CA GLU A 321 9.71 10.43 13.19
C GLU A 321 9.28 9.91 11.81
N GLY A 322 9.20 10.81 10.85
CA GLY A 322 8.65 10.54 9.51
C GLY A 322 7.13 10.35 9.50
N GLY A 323 6.45 10.66 10.60
CA GLY A 323 5.00 10.73 10.73
C GLY A 323 4.54 12.12 11.14
N ALA A 324 3.47 12.20 11.95
CA ALA A 324 2.88 13.45 12.42
C ALA A 324 3.53 13.97 13.74
N LYS A 325 4.85 13.81 13.89
CA LYS A 325 5.58 14.27 15.08
C LYS A 325 5.71 15.80 15.06
N ASP A 326 5.49 16.42 16.23
CA ASP A 326 5.75 17.85 16.40
C ASP A 326 7.25 18.15 16.23
N ARG A 327 7.57 19.25 15.57
CA ARG A 327 8.94 19.74 15.38
C ARG A 327 9.68 20.01 16.69
N LYS A 328 8.95 20.29 17.78
CA LYS A 328 9.53 20.58 19.09
C LYS A 328 9.88 19.34 19.89
N SER A 329 9.31 18.18 19.57
CA SER A 329 9.69 16.94 20.21
C SER A 329 10.91 16.36 19.52
N VAL A 330 12.07 16.62 20.11
CA VAL A 330 13.34 16.05 19.72
C VAL A 330 13.54 14.78 20.56
N VAL A 331 13.26 13.63 19.99
CA VAL A 331 13.77 12.33 20.45
C VAL A 331 14.01 11.45 19.23
#